data_45647618e5454c0e08e74f51b9d68dbf
#
_entry.id   45647618e5454c0e08e74f51b9d68dbf
#
_cell.length_a   1.000
_cell.length_b   1.000
_cell.length_c   1.000
_cell.angle_alpha   90.00
_cell.angle_beta   90.00
_cell.angle_gamma   90.00
#
_symmetry.space_group_name_H-M   'P 1'
#
loop_
_entity.id
_entity.type
_entity.pdbx_description
1 polymer ?
#
loop_
_entity_poly.entity_id
_entity_poly.type
_entity_poly.pdbx_seq_one_letter_code
_entity_poly.pdbx_strand_id
1 'polypeptide(L)'
;MTEITAPKSAVTAEQFADEIREQLKYTQGVTVEQAKPADVYVAASAAVRRHLVDSWMKTQADMVNGNTKAVGYLSAEFLMGKQLENALLNAGLTDQFNKAVKDLGFSAQEIIDAEYEPGLGNGGLGRLAACFIDSLASLGVPAFGYGIQYKYGIFKQEFDENGKQIETPDYWLANEEPWGHIDYNRDQKVSFGGEVVEENGKKVWKPAWSVRAVPVDYMVPGYASGRVNTLRLWTAKSYDEFDLLTFNKSEYLDAVKPQVEAENISKILYPEDSTPQGKALRLEQQYFFVSASIHDAIRVFYPGQDKPDLTTF
;
A
#
# COMPACT_ATOMS: atom_id res chain seq x y z
N MET A 1 11.49 -34.07 -2.39
CA MET A 1 11.21 -32.72 -1.86
C MET A 1 12.55 -32.02 -1.77
N THR A 2 12.76 -30.96 -2.52
CA THR A 2 13.97 -30.13 -2.43
C THR A 2 13.93 -29.45 -1.06
N GLU A 3 14.98 -29.59 -0.29
CA GLU A 3 15.09 -28.95 1.03
C GLU A 3 15.10 -27.43 0.82
N ILE A 4 14.09 -26.74 1.35
CA ILE A 4 14.00 -25.27 1.26
C ILE A 4 14.95 -24.72 2.32
N THR A 5 16.11 -24.22 1.88
CA THR A 5 17.08 -23.56 2.77
C THR A 5 16.65 -22.12 3.02
N ALA A 6 16.78 -21.67 4.25
CA ALA A 6 16.52 -20.27 4.61
C ALA A 6 17.38 -19.30 3.76
N PRO A 7 16.83 -18.16 3.34
CA PRO A 7 17.60 -17.13 2.64
C PRO A 7 18.79 -16.68 3.48
N LYS A 8 19.93 -16.43 2.83
CA LYS A 8 21.11 -15.86 3.47
C LYS A 8 21.57 -14.64 2.68
N SER A 9 21.68 -13.52 3.36
CA SER A 9 22.29 -12.32 2.80
C SER A 9 23.81 -12.38 2.88
N ALA A 10 24.49 -11.81 1.89
CA ALA A 10 25.93 -11.61 1.91
C ALA A 10 26.37 -10.40 2.78
N VAL A 11 25.43 -9.59 3.23
CA VAL A 11 25.67 -8.38 4.05
C VAL A 11 26.09 -8.80 5.45
N THR A 12 27.15 -8.14 5.99
CA THR A 12 27.56 -8.34 7.38
C THR A 12 26.71 -7.52 8.34
N ALA A 13 26.70 -7.87 9.63
CA ALA A 13 26.00 -7.09 10.65
C ALA A 13 26.53 -5.65 10.75
N GLU A 14 27.84 -5.45 10.57
CA GLU A 14 28.49 -4.13 10.58
C GLU A 14 28.00 -3.29 9.39
N GLN A 15 28.00 -3.85 8.18
CA GLN A 15 27.47 -3.18 6.99
C GLN A 15 26.00 -2.80 7.17
N PHE A 16 25.19 -3.70 7.72
CA PHE A 16 23.77 -3.41 7.97
C PHE A 16 23.58 -2.34 9.05
N ALA A 17 24.42 -2.32 10.08
CA ALA A 17 24.44 -1.24 11.07
C ALA A 17 24.81 0.12 10.45
N ASP A 18 25.74 0.14 9.50
CA ASP A 18 26.12 1.35 8.77
C ASP A 18 24.97 1.85 7.88
N GLU A 19 24.26 0.94 7.21
CA GLU A 19 23.05 1.30 6.44
C GLU A 19 21.97 1.94 7.33
N ILE A 20 21.76 1.40 8.55
CA ILE A 20 20.83 2.00 9.52
C ILE A 20 21.30 3.40 9.94
N ARG A 21 22.62 3.57 10.24
CA ARG A 21 23.21 4.87 10.57
C ARG A 21 23.04 5.90 9.45
N GLU A 22 23.24 5.47 8.19
CA GLU A 22 23.02 6.32 7.02
C GLU A 22 21.57 6.78 6.92
N GLN A 23 20.60 5.89 7.12
CA GLN A 23 19.18 6.24 7.10
C GLN A 23 18.80 7.19 8.25
N LEU A 24 19.25 6.93 9.46
CA LEU A 24 19.06 7.86 10.58
C LEU A 24 19.58 9.25 10.25
N LYS A 25 20.84 9.32 9.77
CA LYS A 25 21.51 10.59 9.52
C LYS A 25 20.96 11.36 8.31
N TYR A 26 20.85 10.69 7.16
CA TYR A 26 20.59 11.38 5.89
C TYR A 26 19.12 11.45 5.52
N THR A 27 18.30 10.57 6.06
CA THR A 27 16.85 10.56 5.79
C THR A 27 16.06 11.24 6.92
N GLN A 28 16.42 10.98 8.19
CA GLN A 28 15.70 11.49 9.34
C GLN A 28 16.39 12.67 10.05
N GLY A 29 17.68 12.93 9.79
CA GLY A 29 18.43 14.01 10.43
C GLY A 29 18.72 13.76 11.91
N VAL A 30 18.80 12.50 12.35
CA VAL A 30 18.98 12.06 13.73
C VAL A 30 20.27 11.31 13.88
N THR A 31 21.03 11.55 14.98
CA THR A 31 22.20 10.71 15.33
C THR A 31 21.76 9.47 16.12
N VAL A 32 22.61 8.45 16.20
CA VAL A 32 22.31 7.23 16.96
C VAL A 32 22.02 7.53 18.44
N GLU A 33 22.75 8.49 19.02
CA GLU A 33 22.61 8.89 20.43
C GLU A 33 21.29 9.63 20.72
N GLN A 34 20.71 10.23 19.69
CA GLN A 34 19.44 10.95 19.75
C GLN A 34 18.24 10.11 19.35
N ALA A 35 18.50 8.99 18.64
CA ALA A 35 17.47 8.16 18.07
C ALA A 35 16.61 7.46 19.14
N LYS A 36 15.32 7.38 18.87
CA LYS A 36 14.35 6.57 19.61
C LYS A 36 14.10 5.25 18.88
N PRO A 37 13.51 4.24 19.52
CA PRO A 37 13.14 3.00 18.84
C PRO A 37 12.36 3.18 17.55
N ALA A 38 11.44 4.17 17.48
CA ALA A 38 10.69 4.48 16.27
C ALA A 38 11.58 4.99 15.12
N ASP A 39 12.57 5.84 15.41
CA ASP A 39 13.50 6.34 14.40
C ASP A 39 14.35 5.18 13.83
N VAL A 40 14.81 4.28 14.72
CA VAL A 40 15.59 3.09 14.31
C VAL A 40 14.70 2.11 13.52
N TYR A 41 13.43 1.96 13.87
CA TYR A 41 12.46 1.17 13.10
C TYR A 41 12.36 1.67 11.65
N VAL A 42 12.13 2.96 11.46
CA VAL A 42 12.05 3.58 10.12
C VAL A 42 13.35 3.39 9.35
N ALA A 43 14.49 3.63 9.99
CA ALA A 43 15.81 3.47 9.38
C ALA A 43 16.10 2.01 8.99
N ALA A 44 15.83 1.06 9.88
CA ALA A 44 16.01 -0.37 9.62
C ALA A 44 15.08 -0.87 8.50
N SER A 45 13.84 -0.43 8.48
CA SER A 45 12.88 -0.76 7.44
C SER A 45 13.33 -0.24 6.06
N ALA A 46 13.84 0.99 6.00
CA ALA A 46 14.41 1.55 4.77
C ALA A 46 15.66 0.77 4.30
N ALA A 47 16.53 0.36 5.23
CA ALA A 47 17.69 -0.48 4.94
C ALA A 47 17.27 -1.86 4.39
N VAL A 48 16.28 -2.53 5.00
CA VAL A 48 15.76 -3.82 4.49
C VAL A 48 15.16 -3.66 3.10
N ARG A 49 14.36 -2.61 2.87
CA ARG A 49 13.77 -2.33 1.54
C ARG A 49 14.83 -2.26 0.45
N ARG A 50 15.98 -1.65 0.71
CA ARG A 50 17.09 -1.57 -0.24
C ARG A 50 17.52 -2.96 -0.76
N HIS A 51 17.50 -3.98 0.10
CA HIS A 51 17.86 -5.35 -0.27
C HIS A 51 16.74 -6.10 -1.02
N LEU A 52 15.52 -5.59 -1.03
CA LEU A 52 14.38 -6.17 -1.73
C LEU A 52 14.13 -5.54 -3.12
N VAL A 53 14.59 -4.30 -3.35
CA VAL A 53 14.26 -3.50 -4.53
C VAL A 53 14.69 -4.15 -5.84
N ASP A 54 15.89 -4.71 -5.91
CA ASP A 54 16.37 -5.34 -7.16
C ASP A 54 15.49 -6.53 -7.58
N SER A 55 15.10 -7.37 -6.61
CA SER A 55 14.19 -8.49 -6.84
C SER A 55 12.78 -8.01 -7.20
N TRP A 56 12.32 -6.93 -6.59
CA TRP A 56 11.05 -6.30 -6.90
C TRP A 56 11.01 -5.76 -8.34
N MET A 57 12.04 -4.99 -8.74
CA MET A 57 12.18 -4.48 -10.10
C MET A 57 12.26 -5.61 -11.14
N LYS A 58 13.02 -6.67 -10.83
CA LYS A 58 13.08 -7.85 -11.69
C LYS A 58 11.71 -8.50 -11.85
N THR A 59 10.95 -8.66 -10.77
CA THR A 59 9.60 -9.23 -10.83
C THR A 59 8.68 -8.43 -11.74
N GLN A 60 8.73 -7.08 -11.65
CA GLN A 60 7.95 -6.21 -12.51
C GLN A 60 8.40 -6.31 -13.98
N ALA A 61 9.70 -6.35 -14.24
CA ALA A 61 10.24 -6.49 -15.59
C ALA A 61 9.83 -7.83 -16.23
N ASP A 62 9.85 -8.94 -15.48
CA ASP A 62 9.41 -10.25 -15.96
C ASP A 62 7.94 -10.23 -16.43
N MET A 63 7.07 -9.50 -15.73
CA MET A 63 5.65 -9.36 -16.10
C MET A 63 5.46 -8.51 -17.36
N VAL A 64 6.15 -7.36 -17.46
CA VAL A 64 6.04 -6.45 -18.62
C VAL A 64 6.60 -7.08 -19.89
N ASN A 65 7.67 -7.86 -19.78
CA ASN A 65 8.29 -8.52 -20.93
C ASN A 65 7.52 -9.72 -21.48
N GLY A 66 6.36 -10.05 -20.90
CA GLY A 66 5.37 -10.95 -21.49
C GLY A 66 5.73 -12.45 -21.47
N ASN A 67 6.75 -12.86 -20.73
CA ASN A 67 7.19 -14.26 -20.71
C ASN A 67 6.49 -15.12 -19.63
N THR A 68 5.70 -14.52 -18.75
CA THR A 68 5.04 -15.23 -17.66
C THR A 68 3.62 -14.72 -17.46
N LYS A 69 2.68 -15.62 -17.18
CA LYS A 69 1.37 -15.22 -16.66
C LYS A 69 1.53 -14.64 -15.28
N ALA A 70 0.80 -13.56 -14.99
CA ALA A 70 0.74 -12.96 -13.68
C ALA A 70 -0.66 -13.12 -13.07
N VAL A 71 -0.73 -13.13 -11.75
CA VAL A 71 -1.98 -13.18 -10.99
C VAL A 71 -2.34 -11.79 -10.49
N GLY A 72 -3.55 -11.31 -10.79
CA GLY A 72 -4.14 -10.15 -10.16
C GLY A 72 -5.12 -10.59 -9.06
N TYR A 73 -4.82 -10.30 -7.80
CA TYR A 73 -5.68 -10.62 -6.66
C TYR A 73 -6.33 -9.35 -6.12
N LEU A 74 -7.63 -9.21 -6.34
CA LEU A 74 -8.40 -8.05 -5.93
C LEU A 74 -9.11 -8.34 -4.60
N SER A 75 -8.86 -7.52 -3.57
CA SER A 75 -9.54 -7.62 -2.28
C SER A 75 -9.79 -6.23 -1.68
N ALA A 76 -10.94 -6.06 -1.04
CA ALA A 76 -11.22 -4.86 -0.25
C ALA A 76 -10.39 -4.81 1.03
N GLU A 77 -9.83 -5.93 1.47
CA GLU A 77 -9.07 -6.09 2.69
C GLU A 77 -7.73 -6.79 2.45
N PHE A 78 -6.67 -6.31 3.09
CA PHE A 78 -5.38 -7.00 3.20
C PHE A 78 -4.86 -6.90 4.64
N LEU A 79 -5.07 -7.94 5.44
CA LEU A 79 -4.60 -8.01 6.83
C LEU A 79 -3.18 -8.60 6.86
N MET A 80 -2.21 -7.78 6.46
CA MET A 80 -0.83 -8.21 6.29
C MET A 80 -0.10 -8.47 7.61
N GLY A 81 -0.40 -7.72 8.65
CA GLY A 81 0.37 -7.69 9.88
C GLY A 81 1.61 -6.78 9.78
N LYS A 82 2.50 -6.89 10.77
CA LYS A 82 3.78 -6.17 10.80
C LYS A 82 4.70 -6.66 9.68
N GLN A 83 5.43 -5.75 9.05
CA GLN A 83 6.21 -6.04 7.85
C GLN A 83 7.70 -6.26 8.12
N LEU A 84 8.27 -5.61 9.16
CA LEU A 84 9.71 -5.64 9.41
C LEU A 84 10.25 -7.06 9.60
N GLU A 85 9.67 -7.85 10.49
CA GLU A 85 10.14 -9.22 10.76
C GLU A 85 10.01 -10.12 9.52
N ASN A 86 8.88 -10.02 8.81
CA ASN A 86 8.66 -10.78 7.59
C ASN A 86 9.67 -10.40 6.50
N ALA A 87 9.95 -9.10 6.33
CA ALA A 87 10.93 -8.61 5.36
C ALA A 87 12.35 -9.05 5.72
N LEU A 88 12.75 -8.96 7.00
CA LEU A 88 14.04 -9.44 7.49
C LEU A 88 14.23 -10.94 7.23
N LEU A 89 13.23 -11.74 7.54
CA LEU A 89 13.25 -13.19 7.32
C LEU A 89 13.45 -13.51 5.83
N ASN A 90 12.65 -12.90 4.96
CA ASN A 90 12.66 -13.18 3.53
C ASN A 90 13.90 -12.59 2.81
N ALA A 91 14.49 -11.52 3.33
CA ALA A 91 15.76 -10.97 2.87
C ALA A 91 16.99 -11.72 3.42
N GLY A 92 16.80 -12.63 4.39
CA GLY A 92 17.88 -13.34 5.07
C GLY A 92 18.75 -12.44 5.95
N LEU A 93 18.16 -11.41 6.54
CA LEU A 93 18.83 -10.35 7.33
C LEU A 93 18.51 -10.41 8.83
N THR A 94 17.76 -11.39 9.32
CA THR A 94 17.33 -11.46 10.72
C THR A 94 18.53 -11.46 11.71
N ASP A 95 19.55 -12.27 11.45
CA ASP A 95 20.73 -12.33 12.33
C ASP A 95 21.56 -11.04 12.28
N GLN A 96 21.67 -10.43 11.09
CA GLN A 96 22.37 -9.16 10.88
C GLN A 96 21.65 -8.03 11.61
N PHE A 97 20.34 -7.97 11.49
CA PHE A 97 19.49 -6.99 12.19
C PHE A 97 19.68 -7.09 13.71
N ASN A 98 19.54 -8.29 14.27
CA ASN A 98 19.67 -8.49 15.72
C ASN A 98 21.02 -8.04 16.27
N LYS A 99 22.11 -8.29 15.52
CA LYS A 99 23.46 -7.84 15.90
C LYS A 99 23.61 -6.34 15.70
N ALA A 100 23.20 -5.82 14.55
CA ALA A 100 23.32 -4.40 14.20
C ALA A 100 22.61 -3.50 15.22
N VAL A 101 21.33 -3.77 15.54
CA VAL A 101 20.57 -2.94 16.50
C VAL A 101 21.16 -3.02 17.92
N LYS A 102 21.69 -4.18 18.32
CA LYS A 102 22.41 -4.33 19.59
C LYS A 102 23.67 -3.48 19.62
N ASP A 103 24.45 -3.46 18.54
CA ASP A 103 25.67 -2.65 18.42
C ASP A 103 25.36 -1.14 18.39
N LEU A 104 24.14 -0.77 17.97
CA LEU A 104 23.61 0.60 18.05
C LEU A 104 23.05 0.96 19.44
N GLY A 105 22.97 0.01 20.37
CA GLY A 105 22.51 0.23 21.75
C GLY A 105 21.01 0.00 21.96
N PHE A 106 20.32 -0.67 21.01
CA PHE A 106 18.90 -0.98 21.08
C PHE A 106 18.64 -2.48 21.21
N SER A 107 17.45 -2.84 21.69
CA SER A 107 16.98 -4.22 21.59
C SER A 107 16.18 -4.42 20.30
N ALA A 108 16.32 -5.59 19.67
CA ALA A 108 15.55 -5.92 18.47
C ALA A 108 14.03 -5.87 18.73
N GLN A 109 13.59 -6.31 19.92
CA GLN A 109 12.19 -6.30 20.29
C GLN A 109 11.60 -4.90 20.40
N GLU A 110 12.33 -3.93 20.98
CA GLU A 110 11.89 -2.54 21.05
C GLU A 110 11.68 -1.92 19.67
N ILE A 111 12.54 -2.27 18.71
CA ILE A 111 12.43 -1.78 17.33
C ILE A 111 11.21 -2.43 16.64
N ILE A 112 11.02 -3.75 16.79
CA ILE A 112 9.87 -4.48 16.23
C ILE A 112 8.55 -3.99 16.85
N ASP A 113 8.54 -3.70 18.15
CA ASP A 113 7.34 -3.21 18.85
C ASP A 113 6.97 -1.77 18.44
N ALA A 114 7.95 -1.00 17.94
CA ALA A 114 7.70 0.36 17.42
C ALA A 114 6.92 0.37 16.10
N GLU A 115 6.82 -0.76 15.39
CA GLU A 115 6.02 -0.87 14.17
C GLU A 115 4.53 -0.82 14.44
N TYR A 116 3.83 0.09 13.75
CA TYR A 116 2.37 0.12 13.71
C TYR A 116 1.85 -0.89 12.70
N GLU A 117 0.96 -1.76 13.14
CA GLU A 117 0.27 -2.70 12.24
C GLU A 117 -0.81 -1.96 11.44
N PRO A 118 -0.79 -2.02 10.09
CA PRO A 118 -1.81 -1.40 9.28
C PRO A 118 -3.15 -2.15 9.42
N GLY A 119 -4.17 -1.48 9.93
CA GLY A 119 -5.53 -2.02 10.12
C GLY A 119 -6.32 -2.09 8.81
N LEU A 120 -5.78 -2.71 7.76
CA LEU A 120 -6.38 -2.78 6.42
C LEU A 120 -7.22 -4.04 6.20
N GLY A 121 -7.64 -4.69 7.26
CA GLY A 121 -8.50 -5.87 7.22
C GLY A 121 -9.18 -6.10 8.56
N ASN A 122 -10.24 -6.91 8.57
CA ASN A 122 -11.02 -7.21 9.75
C ASN A 122 -10.82 -8.65 10.25
N GLY A 123 -10.81 -9.63 9.32
CA GLY A 123 -10.79 -11.04 9.71
C GLY A 123 -10.37 -11.96 8.56
N GLY A 124 -11.15 -13.02 8.35
CA GLY A 124 -10.81 -14.11 7.43
C GLY A 124 -10.60 -13.68 5.99
N LEU A 125 -11.40 -12.74 5.48
CA LEU A 125 -11.25 -12.21 4.12
C LEU A 125 -9.89 -11.53 3.93
N GLY A 126 -9.55 -10.61 4.83
CA GLY A 126 -8.29 -9.87 4.77
C GLY A 126 -7.08 -10.74 5.02
N ARG A 127 -7.17 -11.71 5.94
CA ARG A 127 -6.07 -12.64 6.20
C ARG A 127 -5.86 -13.63 5.05
N LEU A 128 -6.95 -14.11 4.41
CA LEU A 128 -6.86 -14.96 3.23
C LEU A 128 -6.10 -14.26 2.09
N ALA A 129 -6.45 -12.99 1.81
CA ALA A 129 -5.77 -12.18 0.81
C ALA A 129 -4.26 -12.04 1.11
N ALA A 130 -3.92 -11.74 2.37
CA ALA A 130 -2.53 -11.64 2.82
C ALA A 130 -1.77 -12.96 2.65
N CYS A 131 -2.37 -14.09 3.04
CA CYS A 131 -1.74 -15.40 2.88
C CYS A 131 -1.57 -15.78 1.41
N PHE A 132 -2.50 -15.42 0.53
CA PHE A 132 -2.39 -15.74 -0.89
C PHE A 132 -1.28 -14.94 -1.57
N ILE A 133 -1.18 -13.63 -1.32
CA ILE A 133 -0.11 -12.82 -1.95
C ILE A 133 1.28 -13.24 -1.48
N ASP A 134 1.43 -13.60 -0.21
CA ASP A 134 2.65 -14.15 0.37
C ASP A 134 3.00 -15.53 -0.23
N SER A 135 2.02 -16.44 -0.31
CA SER A 135 2.20 -17.76 -0.91
C SER A 135 2.58 -17.70 -2.39
N LEU A 136 1.96 -16.79 -3.17
CA LEU A 136 2.32 -16.55 -4.56
C LEU A 136 3.77 -16.09 -4.70
N ALA A 137 4.23 -15.19 -3.84
CA ALA A 137 5.61 -14.75 -3.80
C ALA A 137 6.55 -15.90 -3.44
N SER A 138 6.24 -16.68 -2.42
CA SER A 138 7.05 -17.83 -1.97
C SER A 138 7.11 -18.97 -2.99
N LEU A 139 6.07 -19.16 -3.80
CA LEU A 139 6.04 -20.10 -4.91
C LEU A 139 6.70 -19.56 -6.19
N GLY A 140 7.22 -18.32 -6.17
CA GLY A 140 7.84 -17.69 -7.34
C GLY A 140 6.86 -17.24 -8.42
N VAL A 141 5.56 -17.19 -8.12
CA VAL A 141 4.52 -16.76 -9.06
C VAL A 141 4.42 -15.23 -9.05
N PRO A 142 4.58 -14.57 -10.22
CA PRO A 142 4.39 -13.12 -10.32
C PRO A 142 2.95 -12.74 -10.00
N ALA A 143 2.76 -11.76 -9.10
CA ALA A 143 1.43 -11.34 -8.71
C ALA A 143 1.36 -9.86 -8.31
N PHE A 144 0.18 -9.27 -8.54
CA PHE A 144 -0.25 -8.02 -7.92
C PHE A 144 -1.42 -8.28 -6.98
N GLY A 145 -1.33 -7.83 -5.74
CA GLY A 145 -2.49 -7.60 -4.89
C GLY A 145 -3.02 -6.20 -5.17
N TYR A 146 -4.34 -6.05 -5.26
CA TYR A 146 -4.99 -4.75 -5.47
C TYR A 146 -6.04 -4.51 -4.39
N GLY A 147 -6.00 -3.34 -3.77
CA GLY A 147 -6.94 -2.93 -2.72
C GLY A 147 -7.00 -1.43 -2.53
N ILE A 148 -7.43 -0.99 -1.36
CA ILE A 148 -7.47 0.43 -0.97
C ILE A 148 -6.53 0.67 0.20
N GLN A 149 -5.77 1.76 0.16
CA GLN A 149 -5.03 2.28 1.31
C GLN A 149 -5.98 3.12 2.16
N TYR A 150 -6.63 2.48 3.14
CA TYR A 150 -7.51 3.21 4.03
C TYR A 150 -6.71 4.07 5.01
N LYS A 151 -6.87 5.39 4.90
CA LYS A 151 -6.11 6.38 5.69
C LYS A 151 -6.18 6.16 7.20
N TYR A 152 -7.32 5.68 7.68
CA TYR A 152 -7.60 5.42 9.09
C TYR A 152 -7.93 3.94 9.37
N GLY A 153 -7.52 3.05 8.47
CA GLY A 153 -7.77 1.62 8.61
C GLY A 153 -9.24 1.27 8.74
N ILE A 154 -9.54 0.21 9.53
CA ILE A 154 -10.92 -0.12 9.90
C ILE A 154 -11.40 0.80 11.04
N PHE A 155 -10.77 0.77 12.19
CA PHE A 155 -10.86 1.65 13.35
C PHE A 155 -9.90 1.16 14.44
N LYS A 156 -9.57 2.04 15.38
CA LYS A 156 -8.93 1.64 16.63
C LYS A 156 -10.02 1.33 17.66
N GLN A 157 -9.98 0.13 18.24
CA GLN A 157 -10.89 -0.28 19.28
C GLN A 157 -10.45 0.28 20.62
N GLU A 158 -11.31 1.05 21.26
CA GLU A 158 -11.12 1.59 22.62
C GLU A 158 -12.35 1.24 23.48
N PHE A 159 -12.28 1.45 24.78
CA PHE A 159 -13.39 1.24 25.69
C PHE A 159 -13.61 2.49 26.53
N ASP A 160 -14.88 2.85 26.74
CA ASP A 160 -15.26 3.92 27.65
C ASP A 160 -15.15 3.48 29.13
N GLU A 161 -15.43 4.39 30.04
CA GLU A 161 -15.41 4.14 31.50
C GLU A 161 -16.41 3.07 31.97
N ASN A 162 -17.40 2.73 31.14
CA ASN A 162 -18.41 1.72 31.40
C ASN A 162 -18.08 0.36 30.73
N GLY A 163 -16.92 0.27 30.06
CA GLY A 163 -16.50 -0.91 29.33
C GLY A 163 -17.21 -1.10 27.97
N LYS A 164 -17.90 -0.06 27.46
CA LYS A 164 -18.52 -0.08 26.14
C LYS A 164 -17.48 0.23 25.09
N GLN A 165 -17.45 -0.53 23.99
CA GLN A 165 -16.57 -0.29 22.86
C GLN A 165 -16.83 1.09 22.26
N ILE A 166 -15.72 1.82 22.01
CA ILE A 166 -15.66 3.04 21.24
C ILE A 166 -14.76 2.79 20.02
N GLU A 167 -15.18 3.29 18.88
CA GLU A 167 -14.41 3.23 17.63
C GLU A 167 -13.79 4.60 17.36
N THR A 168 -12.46 4.63 17.24
CA THR A 168 -11.69 5.84 16.94
C THR A 168 -10.85 5.64 15.68
N PRO A 169 -10.45 6.72 14.98
CA PRO A 169 -9.59 6.58 13.81
C PRO A 169 -8.25 5.94 14.17
N ASP A 170 -7.83 4.96 13.37
CA ASP A 170 -6.50 4.38 13.47
C ASP A 170 -5.52 5.20 12.62
N TYR A 171 -4.61 5.92 13.28
CA TYR A 171 -3.62 6.79 12.65
C TYR A 171 -2.34 6.03 12.23
N TRP A 172 -2.45 4.86 11.67
CA TRP A 172 -1.32 3.99 11.33
C TRP A 172 -0.30 4.61 10.36
N LEU A 173 -0.71 5.59 9.53
CA LEU A 173 0.18 6.35 8.62
C LEU A 173 0.89 7.54 9.29
N ALA A 174 0.56 7.87 10.55
CA ALA A 174 1.06 9.09 11.19
C ALA A 174 2.53 9.03 11.64
N ASN A 175 3.09 7.82 11.75
CA ASN A 175 4.44 7.60 12.26
C ASN A 175 5.42 7.19 11.15
N GLU A 176 5.47 7.98 10.07
CA GLU A 176 6.37 7.74 8.93
C GLU A 176 6.36 6.25 8.50
N GLU A 177 5.29 5.85 7.84
CA GLU A 177 5.15 4.49 7.32
C GLU A 177 6.22 4.25 6.25
N PRO A 178 7.26 3.40 6.49
CA PRO A 178 8.44 3.33 5.64
C PRO A 178 8.27 2.38 4.44
N TRP A 179 7.18 1.61 4.37
CA TRP A 179 7.04 0.52 3.41
C TRP A 179 6.37 0.94 2.10
N GLY A 180 5.49 1.91 2.14
CA GLY A 180 4.74 2.38 0.99
C GLY A 180 5.59 3.20 0.02
N HIS A 181 5.48 2.92 -1.27
CA HIS A 181 6.05 3.71 -2.35
C HIS A 181 4.93 4.34 -3.17
N ILE A 182 4.79 5.66 -3.10
CA ILE A 182 3.78 6.41 -3.85
C ILE A 182 4.31 6.70 -5.26
N ASP A 183 3.53 6.36 -6.30
CA ASP A 183 3.88 6.67 -7.69
C ASP A 183 2.80 7.49 -8.39
N TYR A 184 2.93 8.80 -8.35
CA TYR A 184 2.01 9.74 -9.00
C TYR A 184 2.02 9.66 -10.54
N ASN A 185 3.02 8.99 -11.15
CA ASN A 185 3.08 8.84 -12.61
C ASN A 185 2.23 7.65 -13.11
N ARG A 186 1.73 6.83 -12.20
CA ARG A 186 0.91 5.65 -12.50
C ARG A 186 -0.51 5.76 -11.99
N ASP A 187 -0.97 6.97 -11.71
CA ASP A 187 -2.35 7.18 -11.31
C ASP A 187 -3.34 6.76 -12.40
N GLN A 188 -4.52 6.36 -11.97
CA GLN A 188 -5.62 5.96 -12.85
C GLN A 188 -6.80 6.92 -12.65
N LYS A 189 -7.45 7.29 -13.76
CA LYS A 189 -8.69 8.06 -13.70
C LYS A 189 -9.85 7.13 -13.42
N VAL A 190 -10.59 7.40 -12.34
CA VAL A 190 -11.85 6.72 -12.04
C VAL A 190 -12.98 7.74 -12.07
N SER A 191 -14.00 7.45 -12.87
CA SER A 191 -15.12 8.36 -13.10
C SER A 191 -16.41 7.82 -12.51
N PHE A 192 -17.30 8.69 -12.03
CA PHE A 192 -18.53 8.33 -11.31
C PHE A 192 -19.74 9.07 -11.83
N GLY A 193 -20.92 8.43 -11.65
CA GLY A 193 -22.22 9.02 -11.93
C GLY A 193 -22.40 9.46 -13.36
N GLY A 194 -23.21 10.52 -13.57
CA GLY A 194 -23.47 11.08 -14.88
C GLY A 194 -24.55 10.36 -15.66
N GLU A 195 -24.53 10.55 -16.99
CA GLU A 195 -25.56 10.07 -17.88
C GLU A 195 -24.99 9.44 -19.16
N VAL A 196 -25.75 8.59 -19.79
CA VAL A 196 -25.44 8.05 -21.12
C VAL A 196 -26.21 8.85 -22.16
N VAL A 197 -25.48 9.55 -23.03
CA VAL A 197 -26.04 10.34 -24.14
C VAL A 197 -25.79 9.65 -25.49
N GLU A 198 -26.60 9.97 -26.49
CA GLU A 198 -26.36 9.51 -27.84
C GLU A 198 -25.60 10.59 -28.65
N GLU A 199 -24.41 10.24 -29.13
CA GLU A 199 -23.60 11.09 -29.98
C GLU A 199 -23.21 10.34 -31.26
N ASN A 200 -23.57 10.88 -32.42
CA ASN A 200 -23.30 10.29 -33.73
C ASN A 200 -23.74 8.82 -33.86
N GLY A 201 -24.91 8.48 -33.29
CA GLY A 201 -25.47 7.13 -33.30
C GLY A 201 -24.80 6.13 -32.36
N LYS A 202 -23.97 6.61 -31.44
CA LYS A 202 -23.28 5.80 -30.40
C LYS A 202 -23.69 6.28 -29.03
N LYS A 203 -23.85 5.33 -28.09
CA LYS A 203 -24.02 5.64 -26.69
C LYS A 203 -22.66 6.03 -26.09
N VAL A 204 -22.60 7.22 -25.50
CA VAL A 204 -21.41 7.76 -24.83
C VAL A 204 -21.76 8.09 -23.39
N TRP A 205 -20.97 7.54 -22.46
CA TRP A 205 -21.11 7.88 -21.05
C TRP A 205 -20.40 9.22 -20.75
N LYS A 206 -21.13 10.16 -20.16
CA LYS A 206 -20.62 11.42 -19.64
C LYS A 206 -20.62 11.37 -18.12
N PRO A 207 -19.48 11.14 -17.46
CA PRO A 207 -19.42 11.05 -16.02
C PRO A 207 -19.72 12.41 -15.38
N ALA A 208 -20.30 12.39 -14.18
CA ALA A 208 -20.55 13.60 -13.39
C ALA A 208 -19.28 14.15 -12.74
N TRP A 209 -18.41 13.28 -12.27
CA TRP A 209 -17.16 13.64 -11.63
C TRP A 209 -16.12 12.52 -11.76
N SER A 210 -14.86 12.82 -11.40
CA SER A 210 -13.76 11.86 -11.49
C SER A 210 -12.75 12.10 -10.39
N VAL A 211 -12.07 11.04 -10.00
CA VAL A 211 -10.95 11.07 -9.05
C VAL A 211 -9.71 10.45 -9.66
N ARG A 212 -8.57 10.78 -9.08
CA ARG A 212 -7.29 10.12 -9.32
C ARG A 212 -7.15 8.97 -8.32
N ALA A 213 -7.01 7.76 -8.81
CA ALA A 213 -6.55 6.64 -8.01
C ALA A 213 -5.01 6.62 -8.05
N VAL A 214 -4.37 7.05 -6.98
CA VAL A 214 -2.91 7.09 -6.86
C VAL A 214 -2.43 5.80 -6.22
N PRO A 215 -1.52 5.03 -6.85
CA PRO A 215 -1.03 3.79 -6.27
C PRO A 215 -0.01 4.03 -5.17
N VAL A 216 -0.10 3.23 -4.13
CA VAL A 216 0.93 3.07 -3.10
C VAL A 216 1.33 1.60 -3.11
N ASP A 217 2.57 1.33 -3.48
CA ASP A 217 3.10 -0.02 -3.69
C ASP A 217 3.86 -0.49 -2.46
N TYR A 218 3.51 -1.68 -1.97
CA TYR A 218 4.17 -2.41 -0.89
C TYR A 218 4.85 -3.65 -1.45
N MET A 219 6.09 -3.89 -1.02
CA MET A 219 6.84 -5.07 -1.41
C MET A 219 6.38 -6.28 -0.61
N VAL A 220 6.10 -7.39 -1.29
CA VAL A 220 5.74 -8.67 -0.67
C VAL A 220 6.80 -9.71 -1.04
N PRO A 221 7.85 -9.85 -0.22
CA PRO A 221 8.92 -10.80 -0.48
C PRO A 221 8.47 -12.24 -0.21
N GLY A 222 8.84 -13.16 -1.10
CA GLY A 222 8.59 -14.58 -0.93
C GLY A 222 9.73 -15.30 -0.22
N TYR A 223 9.40 -16.29 0.63
CA TYR A 223 10.38 -17.07 1.37
C TYR A 223 11.21 -17.94 0.43
N ALA A 224 12.51 -17.75 0.44
CA ALA A 224 13.52 -18.51 -0.32
C ALA A 224 13.30 -18.56 -1.84
N SER A 225 12.42 -17.75 -2.41
CA SER A 225 12.09 -17.76 -3.84
C SER A 225 12.87 -16.72 -4.66
N GLY A 226 13.42 -15.70 -4.00
CA GLY A 226 14.00 -14.53 -4.67
C GLY A 226 12.96 -13.66 -5.41
N ARG A 227 11.66 -13.96 -5.28
CA ARG A 227 10.55 -13.19 -5.83
C ARG A 227 10.07 -12.14 -4.84
N VAL A 228 9.82 -10.93 -5.32
CA VAL A 228 9.15 -9.88 -4.54
C VAL A 228 7.97 -9.39 -5.35
N ASN A 229 6.77 -9.72 -4.89
CA ASN A 229 5.50 -9.29 -5.51
C ASN A 229 5.11 -7.88 -5.03
N THR A 230 4.06 -7.33 -5.62
CA THR A 230 3.55 -6.00 -5.28
C THR A 230 2.16 -6.10 -4.68
N LEU A 231 1.94 -5.49 -3.52
CA LEU A 231 0.62 -5.13 -3.04
C LEU A 231 0.40 -3.66 -3.38
N ARG A 232 -0.47 -3.37 -4.35
CA ARG A 232 -0.83 -2.02 -4.80
C ARG A 232 -2.12 -1.59 -4.14
N LEU A 233 -2.02 -0.62 -3.27
CA LEU A 233 -3.17 -0.04 -2.59
C LEU A 233 -3.46 1.35 -3.16
N TRP A 234 -4.72 1.57 -3.55
CA TRP A 234 -5.15 2.82 -4.15
C TRP A 234 -5.58 3.84 -3.10
N THR A 235 -5.07 5.07 -3.20
CA THR A 235 -5.59 6.22 -2.46
C THR A 235 -6.32 7.17 -3.41
N ALA A 236 -7.48 7.65 -3.01
CA ALA A 236 -8.27 8.56 -3.84
C ALA A 236 -7.85 10.01 -3.62
N LYS A 237 -7.59 10.73 -4.71
CA LYS A 237 -7.24 12.15 -4.74
C LYS A 237 -8.13 12.90 -5.71
N SER A 238 -8.38 14.17 -5.45
CA SER A 238 -9.04 15.04 -6.42
C SER A 238 -8.09 15.46 -7.54
N TYR A 239 -8.63 15.83 -8.70
CA TYR A 239 -7.88 16.58 -9.72
C TYR A 239 -7.73 18.04 -9.31
N ASP A 240 -8.77 18.60 -8.67
CA ASP A 240 -8.82 19.97 -8.19
C ASP A 240 -8.79 19.93 -6.64
N GLU A 241 -7.60 19.84 -6.07
CA GLU A 241 -7.44 19.72 -4.61
C GLU A 241 -7.76 21.03 -3.88
N PHE A 242 -7.60 22.18 -4.57
CA PHE A 242 -7.75 23.48 -3.95
C PHE A 242 -8.21 24.54 -4.95
N ASP A 243 -9.38 25.14 -4.71
CA ASP A 243 -9.88 26.28 -5.49
C ASP A 243 -9.43 27.61 -4.86
N LEU A 244 -8.34 28.16 -5.40
CA LEU A 244 -7.79 29.43 -4.93
C LEU A 244 -8.77 30.62 -5.11
N LEU A 245 -9.60 30.61 -6.16
CA LEU A 245 -10.55 31.71 -6.41
C LEU A 245 -11.65 31.71 -5.36
N THR A 246 -12.18 30.55 -5.03
CA THR A 246 -13.17 30.36 -3.97
C THR A 246 -12.57 30.68 -2.59
N PHE A 247 -11.33 30.22 -2.33
CA PHE A 247 -10.62 30.54 -1.10
C PHE A 247 -10.43 32.06 -0.91
N ASN A 248 -10.06 32.80 -1.95
CA ASN A 248 -9.87 34.26 -1.92
C ASN A 248 -11.18 35.03 -1.66
N LYS A 249 -12.35 34.39 -1.81
CA LYS A 249 -13.65 34.93 -1.41
C LYS A 249 -14.00 34.66 0.07
N SER A 250 -13.09 34.06 0.83
CA SER A 250 -13.29 33.59 2.21
C SER A 250 -14.25 32.40 2.35
N GLU A 251 -14.50 31.68 1.27
CA GLU A 251 -15.31 30.46 1.20
C GLU A 251 -14.39 29.24 1.42
N TYR A 252 -13.74 29.15 2.56
CA TYR A 252 -12.63 28.23 2.83
C TYR A 252 -13.02 26.75 2.76
N LEU A 253 -14.21 26.40 3.21
CA LEU A 253 -14.69 25.01 3.18
C LEU A 253 -15.07 24.57 1.76
N ASP A 254 -15.67 25.46 0.99
CA ASP A 254 -16.04 25.17 -0.40
C ASP A 254 -14.78 25.05 -1.28
N ALA A 255 -13.73 25.80 -0.95
CA ALA A 255 -12.45 25.73 -1.66
C ALA A 255 -11.75 24.36 -1.58
N VAL A 256 -12.01 23.54 -0.54
CA VAL A 256 -11.42 22.20 -0.34
C VAL A 256 -12.45 21.06 -0.50
N LYS A 257 -13.70 21.39 -0.81
CA LYS A 257 -14.78 20.41 -0.90
C LYS A 257 -14.49 19.26 -1.89
N PRO A 258 -13.98 19.51 -3.13
CA PRO A 258 -13.66 18.44 -4.06
C PRO A 258 -12.58 17.49 -3.54
N GLN A 259 -11.59 18.02 -2.80
CA GLN A 259 -10.56 17.22 -2.15
C GLN A 259 -11.19 16.29 -1.09
N VAL A 260 -12.04 16.83 -0.22
CA VAL A 260 -12.68 16.06 0.86
C VAL A 260 -13.57 14.97 0.29
N GLU A 261 -14.36 15.27 -0.75
CA GLU A 261 -15.25 14.30 -1.42
C GLU A 261 -14.44 13.15 -2.02
N ALA A 262 -13.37 13.43 -2.74
CA ALA A 262 -12.50 12.39 -3.30
C ALA A 262 -11.83 11.53 -2.21
N GLU A 263 -11.23 12.17 -1.20
CA GLU A 263 -10.54 11.46 -0.13
C GLU A 263 -11.45 10.58 0.73
N ASN A 264 -12.75 10.87 0.82
CA ASN A 264 -13.71 10.04 1.57
C ASN A 264 -13.73 8.59 1.08
N ILE A 265 -13.49 8.34 -0.22
CA ILE A 265 -13.47 7.00 -0.81
C ILE A 265 -12.42 6.11 -0.14
N SER A 266 -11.26 6.65 0.23
CA SER A 266 -10.15 5.90 0.82
C SER A 266 -9.87 6.23 2.29
N LYS A 267 -10.86 6.76 3.03
CA LYS A 267 -10.64 7.12 4.45
C LYS A 267 -10.72 5.95 5.40
N ILE A 268 -11.77 5.14 5.30
CA ILE A 268 -12.04 4.09 6.28
C ILE A 268 -12.59 2.82 5.62
N LEU A 269 -12.16 1.67 6.12
CA LEU A 269 -12.71 0.37 5.76
C LEU A 269 -14.06 0.18 6.49
N TYR A 270 -15.09 -0.23 5.77
CA TYR A 270 -16.46 -0.44 6.27
C TYR A 270 -17.08 0.80 6.93
N PRO A 271 -17.25 1.91 6.19
CA PRO A 271 -18.02 3.03 6.70
C PRO A 271 -19.45 2.60 7.02
N GLU A 272 -20.07 3.29 7.98
CA GLU A 272 -21.48 3.07 8.38
C GLU A 272 -22.43 3.14 7.17
N ASP A 273 -23.26 2.13 6.98
CA ASP A 273 -24.12 1.98 5.79
C ASP A 273 -25.62 1.92 6.10
N SER A 274 -26.05 2.35 7.27
CA SER A 274 -27.47 2.51 7.60
C SER A 274 -28.18 3.58 6.77
N THR A 275 -27.41 4.55 6.24
CA THR A 275 -27.92 5.64 5.40
C THR A 275 -27.71 5.38 3.91
N PRO A 276 -28.52 6.00 3.01
CA PRO A 276 -28.28 5.92 1.58
C PRO A 276 -26.88 6.40 1.16
N GLN A 277 -26.37 7.45 1.81
CA GLN A 277 -25.03 8.00 1.54
C GLN A 277 -23.92 7.01 1.94
N GLY A 278 -24.04 6.35 3.08
CA GLY A 278 -23.10 5.32 3.51
C GLY A 278 -23.09 4.11 2.56
N LYS A 279 -24.26 3.68 2.08
CA LYS A 279 -24.36 2.61 1.07
C LYS A 279 -23.70 3.02 -0.24
N ALA A 280 -23.91 4.26 -0.69
CA ALA A 280 -23.28 4.80 -1.89
C ALA A 280 -21.76 4.81 -1.75
N LEU A 281 -21.24 5.31 -0.62
CA LEU A 281 -19.79 5.33 -0.35
C LEU A 281 -19.17 3.93 -0.39
N ARG A 282 -19.81 2.92 0.20
CA ARG A 282 -19.31 1.53 0.13
C ARG A 282 -19.27 1.00 -1.30
N LEU A 283 -20.27 1.30 -2.12
CA LEU A 283 -20.28 0.93 -3.54
C LEU A 283 -19.18 1.69 -4.31
N GLU A 284 -19.01 2.98 -4.03
CA GLU A 284 -17.96 3.82 -4.62
C GLU A 284 -16.57 3.27 -4.31
N GLN A 285 -16.30 2.83 -3.09
CA GLN A 285 -15.04 2.19 -2.70
C GLN A 285 -14.73 0.95 -3.55
N GLN A 286 -15.71 0.05 -3.70
CA GLN A 286 -15.55 -1.18 -4.49
C GLN A 286 -15.31 -0.88 -5.96
N TYR A 287 -16.14 -0.01 -6.54
CA TYR A 287 -16.00 0.41 -7.93
C TYR A 287 -14.65 1.12 -8.16
N PHE A 288 -14.24 1.99 -7.24
CA PHE A 288 -12.99 2.75 -7.30
C PHE A 288 -11.78 1.84 -7.49
N PHE A 289 -11.54 0.93 -6.55
CA PHE A 289 -10.31 0.13 -6.59
C PHE A 289 -10.34 -0.92 -7.70
N VAL A 290 -11.51 -1.50 -8.01
CA VAL A 290 -11.64 -2.46 -9.12
C VAL A 290 -11.39 -1.78 -10.46
N SER A 291 -12.00 -0.61 -10.70
CA SER A 291 -11.81 0.16 -11.93
C SER A 291 -10.34 0.55 -12.11
N ALA A 292 -9.71 1.12 -11.07
CA ALA A 292 -8.29 1.49 -11.11
C ALA A 292 -7.39 0.28 -11.38
N SER A 293 -7.67 -0.86 -10.75
CA SER A 293 -6.88 -2.09 -10.88
C SER A 293 -6.98 -2.71 -12.27
N ILE A 294 -8.17 -2.71 -12.87
CA ILE A 294 -8.36 -3.21 -14.25
C ILE A 294 -7.63 -2.31 -15.24
N HIS A 295 -7.74 -0.98 -15.11
CA HIS A 295 -7.01 -0.05 -15.97
C HIS A 295 -5.49 -0.22 -15.84
N ASP A 296 -4.99 -0.40 -14.62
CA ASP A 296 -3.57 -0.65 -14.39
C ASP A 296 -3.10 -1.97 -14.99
N ALA A 297 -3.87 -3.06 -14.82
CA ALA A 297 -3.57 -4.35 -15.43
C ALA A 297 -3.52 -4.25 -16.97
N ILE A 298 -4.51 -3.59 -17.59
CA ILE A 298 -4.52 -3.35 -19.03
C ILE A 298 -3.27 -2.58 -19.46
N ARG A 299 -2.91 -1.53 -18.75
CA ARG A 299 -1.71 -0.73 -19.02
C ARG A 299 -0.42 -1.54 -18.92
N VAL A 300 -0.33 -2.44 -17.94
CA VAL A 300 0.86 -3.29 -17.72
C VAL A 300 1.00 -4.35 -18.82
N PHE A 301 -0.11 -5.02 -19.21
CA PHE A 301 -0.08 -6.10 -20.17
C PHE A 301 -0.17 -5.65 -21.64
N TYR A 302 -0.69 -4.44 -21.89
CA TYR A 302 -0.85 -3.87 -23.22
C TYR A 302 -0.26 -2.45 -23.30
N PRO A 303 1.05 -2.27 -23.09
CA PRO A 303 1.66 -0.96 -23.05
C PRO A 303 1.51 -0.24 -24.40
N GLY A 304 0.98 1.00 -24.35
CA GLY A 304 0.81 1.86 -25.53
C GLY A 304 -0.36 1.50 -26.46
N GLN A 305 -1.26 0.60 -26.04
CA GLN A 305 -2.46 0.25 -26.79
C GLN A 305 -3.70 0.92 -26.19
N ASP A 306 -4.31 1.85 -26.94
CA ASP A 306 -5.54 2.53 -26.52
C ASP A 306 -6.78 1.61 -26.49
N LYS A 307 -6.76 0.56 -27.28
CA LYS A 307 -7.86 -0.44 -27.39
C LYS A 307 -7.27 -1.83 -27.53
N PRO A 308 -6.81 -2.45 -26.46
CA PRO A 308 -6.27 -3.80 -26.52
C PRO A 308 -7.37 -4.83 -26.82
N ASP A 309 -6.97 -5.92 -27.48
CA ASP A 309 -7.83 -7.08 -27.61
C ASP A 309 -7.86 -7.86 -26.29
N LEU A 310 -8.89 -7.65 -25.50
CA LEU A 310 -9.06 -8.28 -24.19
C LEU A 310 -9.36 -9.78 -24.27
N THR A 311 -9.55 -10.37 -25.47
CA THR A 311 -9.75 -11.83 -25.59
C THR A 311 -8.47 -12.61 -25.33
N THR A 312 -7.32 -11.93 -25.34
CA THR A 312 -6.00 -12.50 -25.07
C THR A 312 -5.50 -12.22 -23.63
N PHE A 313 -6.32 -11.56 -22.83
CA PHE A 313 -6.01 -11.18 -21.43
C PHE A 313 -6.00 -12.38 -20.47
#